data_36fe9e0d8a867fd3231799d2ad8be4c4
#
_entry.id   36fe9e0d8a867fd3231799d2ad8be4c4
#
_cell.length_a   1.000
_cell.length_b   1.000
_cell.length_c   1.000
_cell.angle_alpha   90.00
_cell.angle_beta   90.00
_cell.angle_gamma   90.00
#
_symmetry.space_group_name_H-M   'P 1'
#
loop_
_entity.id
_entity.type
_entity.pdbx_description
1 polymer ?
#
loop_
_entity_poly.entity_id
_entity_poly.type
_entity_poly.pdbx_seq_one_letter_code
_entity_poly.pdbx_strand_id
1 'polypeptide(L)'
;HVGFSAGRFEFMARPYGIIPRDSVEEAAWPALRGQVFAEASEIFLRLLSGEVIDSSMIRETRLTRDNFRSDEDWQRVQESAISERGLATPPDEVIIPRRYEFESIATIPKEWRRDLLNLVLGSHDKRLQVEVNKWRPVQVFNLSITPPEIIEATHERMRNCYHEDGGAWNRSMMPRTVMVFLNDEDGLSEEERSLHAMEESKSSISTYWNALEGTIDPGKVEKAV
;
A
#
# COMPACT_ATOMS: atom_id res chain seq x y z
N HIS A 1 -15.78 -6.05 7.02
CA HIS A 1 -14.66 -5.73 6.15
C HIS A 1 -13.47 -5.31 6.99
N VAL A 2 -12.27 -5.77 6.63
CA VAL A 2 -11.01 -5.38 7.25
C VAL A 2 -10.09 -4.85 6.14
N GLY A 3 -9.75 -3.55 6.24
CA GLY A 3 -8.80 -2.91 5.34
C GLY A 3 -7.40 -2.94 5.94
N PHE A 4 -6.39 -3.15 5.10
CA PHE A 4 -4.98 -3.06 5.49
C PHE A 4 -4.16 -2.31 4.44
N SER A 5 -3.20 -1.52 4.90
CA SER A 5 -2.35 -0.67 4.06
C SER A 5 -1.01 -0.39 4.73
N ALA A 6 -0.03 0.05 3.96
CA ALA A 6 1.29 0.44 4.48
C ALA A 6 1.27 1.70 5.37
N GLY A 7 0.12 2.37 5.46
CA GLY A 7 0.08 3.74 5.95
C GLY A 7 0.69 4.71 4.93
N ARG A 8 0.27 5.96 4.96
CA ARG A 8 0.73 6.95 3.98
C ARG A 8 1.88 7.81 4.51
N PHE A 9 1.89 8.05 5.82
CA PHE A 9 2.87 8.89 6.46
C PHE A 9 3.92 8.06 7.19
N GLU A 10 5.18 8.39 7.00
CA GLU A 10 6.30 7.71 7.66
C GLU A 10 6.19 7.78 9.19
N PHE A 11 5.72 8.91 9.74
CA PHE A 11 5.56 9.08 11.17
C PHE A 11 4.56 8.08 11.80
N MET A 12 3.60 7.54 11.01
CA MET A 12 2.65 6.54 11.49
C MET A 12 3.29 5.16 11.71
N ALA A 13 4.36 4.87 11.00
CA ALA A 13 5.06 3.60 11.09
C ALA A 13 6.14 3.57 12.20
N ARG A 14 6.71 4.73 12.51
CA ARG A 14 7.75 4.88 13.54
C ARG A 14 7.40 4.32 14.92
N PRO A 15 6.19 4.56 15.49
CA PRO A 15 5.82 3.99 16.79
C PRO A 15 5.80 2.46 16.83
N TYR A 16 5.72 1.82 15.66
CA TYR A 16 5.75 0.36 15.51
C TYR A 16 7.14 -0.18 15.15
N GLY A 17 8.20 0.64 15.24
CA GLY A 17 9.56 0.25 14.91
C GLY A 17 9.81 0.03 13.41
N ILE A 18 8.92 0.52 12.54
CA ILE A 18 9.08 0.43 11.09
C ILE A 18 9.90 1.64 10.63
N ILE A 19 11.20 1.52 10.84
CA ILE A 19 12.24 2.51 10.51
C ILE A 19 13.43 1.78 9.87
N PRO A 20 14.32 2.47 9.13
CA PRO A 20 15.60 1.88 8.72
C PRO A 20 16.41 1.39 9.94
N ARG A 21 17.05 0.25 9.82
CA ARG A 21 17.86 -0.37 10.89
C ARG A 21 19.36 -0.09 10.75
N ASP A 22 19.79 0.20 9.52
CA ASP A 22 21.17 0.48 9.15
C ASP A 22 21.26 1.45 7.96
N SER A 23 22.46 1.81 7.54
CA SER A 23 22.70 2.73 6.42
C SER A 23 22.23 2.17 5.08
N VAL A 24 22.23 0.86 4.91
CA VAL A 24 21.75 0.19 3.69
C VAL A 24 20.24 0.32 3.59
N GLU A 25 19.53 0.04 4.68
CA GLU A 25 18.08 0.22 4.72
C GLU A 25 17.67 1.68 4.57
N GLU A 26 18.45 2.63 5.13
CA GLU A 26 18.18 4.05 4.98
C GLU A 26 18.29 4.48 3.51
N ALA A 27 19.36 4.10 2.82
CA ALA A 27 19.54 4.36 1.40
C ALA A 27 18.45 3.70 0.54
N ALA A 28 18.03 2.49 0.90
CA ALA A 28 17.01 1.71 0.19
C ALA A 28 15.56 2.06 0.58
N TRP A 29 15.34 2.90 1.59
CA TRP A 29 14.04 3.11 2.23
C TRP A 29 12.88 3.44 1.28
N PRO A 30 13.08 4.29 0.25
CA PRO A 30 12.01 4.58 -0.71
C PRO A 30 11.43 3.34 -1.41
N ALA A 31 12.27 2.33 -1.68
CA ALA A 31 11.85 1.05 -2.27
C ALA A 31 11.49 0.02 -1.19
N LEU A 32 12.24 -0.03 -0.09
CA LEU A 32 12.12 -1.02 0.98
C LEU A 32 10.79 -0.93 1.73
N ARG A 33 10.26 0.26 1.95
CA ARG A 33 9.00 0.47 2.69
C ARG A 33 7.82 -0.32 2.10
N GLY A 34 7.75 -0.43 0.78
CA GLY A 34 6.76 -1.27 0.10
C GLY A 34 6.99 -2.76 0.34
N GLN A 35 8.24 -3.19 0.40
CA GLN A 35 8.59 -4.59 0.65
C GLN A 35 8.31 -5.02 2.10
N VAL A 36 8.55 -4.13 3.08
CA VAL A 36 8.17 -4.38 4.49
C VAL A 36 6.65 -4.59 4.61
N PHE A 37 5.87 -3.80 3.90
CA PHE A 37 4.41 -4.00 3.87
C PHE A 37 4.01 -5.31 3.17
N ALA A 38 4.70 -5.69 2.10
CA ALA A 38 4.45 -6.96 1.41
C ALA A 38 4.77 -8.16 2.32
N GLU A 39 5.89 -8.13 3.05
CA GLU A 39 6.26 -9.14 4.05
C GLU A 39 5.18 -9.26 5.15
N ALA A 40 4.78 -8.14 5.73
CA ALA A 40 3.73 -8.11 6.75
C ALA A 40 2.39 -8.63 6.22
N SER A 41 2.05 -8.31 4.97
CA SER A 41 0.82 -8.77 4.31
C SER A 41 0.84 -10.29 4.08
N GLU A 42 1.97 -10.85 3.67
CA GLU A 42 2.13 -12.30 3.52
C GLU A 42 1.92 -13.01 4.85
N ILE A 43 2.62 -12.58 5.91
CA ILE A 43 2.49 -13.14 7.25
C ILE A 43 1.03 -13.10 7.71
N PHE A 44 0.40 -11.93 7.60
CA PHE A 44 -0.99 -11.71 8.00
C PHE A 44 -1.97 -12.64 7.26
N LEU A 45 -1.85 -12.74 5.94
CA LEU A 45 -2.77 -13.54 5.13
C LEU A 45 -2.59 -15.05 5.33
N ARG A 46 -1.37 -15.51 5.48
CA ARG A 46 -1.07 -16.93 5.77
C ARG A 46 -1.60 -17.34 7.14
N LEU A 47 -1.41 -16.49 8.15
CA LEU A 47 -2.00 -16.71 9.48
C LEU A 47 -3.54 -16.72 9.41
N LEU A 48 -4.16 -15.81 8.67
CA LEU A 48 -5.61 -15.83 8.47
C LEU A 48 -6.09 -17.06 7.70
N SER A 49 -5.25 -17.66 6.87
CA SER A 49 -5.55 -18.97 6.22
C SER A 49 -5.43 -20.15 7.16
N GLY A 50 -4.94 -19.93 8.39
CA GLY A 50 -4.81 -20.97 9.42
C GLY A 50 -3.49 -21.72 9.37
N GLU A 51 -2.50 -21.19 8.62
CA GLU A 51 -1.16 -21.77 8.61
C GLU A 51 -0.47 -21.56 9.97
N VAL A 52 0.41 -22.49 10.30
CA VAL A 52 1.46 -22.30 11.31
C VAL A 52 2.73 -21.97 10.56
N ILE A 53 3.29 -20.83 10.80
CA ILE A 53 4.43 -20.32 10.05
C ILE A 53 5.63 -19.97 10.93
N ASP A 54 6.81 -20.08 10.40
CA ASP A 54 8.06 -19.55 10.92
C ASP A 54 8.71 -18.58 9.92
N SER A 55 9.69 -17.82 10.39
CA SER A 55 10.35 -16.78 9.58
C SER A 55 11.02 -17.34 8.32
N SER A 56 11.49 -18.59 8.33
CA SER A 56 12.17 -19.20 7.17
C SER A 56 11.22 -19.43 5.99
N MET A 57 9.92 -19.52 6.27
CA MET A 57 8.87 -19.69 5.26
C MET A 57 8.53 -18.40 4.53
N ILE A 58 8.95 -17.23 5.05
CA ILE A 58 8.69 -15.92 4.47
C ILE A 58 9.80 -15.57 3.49
N ARG A 59 9.44 -15.05 2.33
CA ARG A 59 10.39 -14.67 1.29
C ARG A 59 11.35 -13.59 1.79
N GLU A 60 12.65 -13.75 1.49
CA GLU A 60 13.63 -12.70 1.71
C GLU A 60 13.40 -11.51 0.77
N THR A 61 13.58 -10.32 1.28
CA THR A 61 13.59 -9.11 0.46
C THR A 61 14.93 -9.00 -0.25
N ARG A 62 14.89 -9.00 -1.59
CA ARG A 62 16.06 -8.87 -2.47
C ARG A 62 15.87 -7.64 -3.32
N LEU A 63 16.77 -6.70 -3.17
CA LEU A 63 16.76 -5.45 -3.92
C LEU A 63 17.77 -5.51 -5.06
N THR A 64 17.31 -5.11 -6.23
CA THR A 64 18.10 -4.96 -7.44
C THR A 64 17.87 -3.57 -8.02
N ARG A 65 18.60 -3.19 -9.07
CA ARG A 65 18.38 -1.93 -9.78
C ARG A 65 16.90 -1.67 -10.14
N ASP A 66 16.16 -2.71 -10.48
CA ASP A 66 14.76 -2.60 -10.94
C ASP A 66 13.78 -2.15 -9.84
N ASN A 67 14.20 -2.14 -8.59
CA ASN A 67 13.40 -1.64 -7.48
C ASN A 67 13.46 -0.12 -7.33
N PHE A 68 14.37 0.56 -8.04
CA PHE A 68 14.65 1.98 -7.88
C PHE A 68 14.27 2.79 -9.12
N ARG A 69 13.96 4.06 -8.91
CA ARG A 69 13.55 4.97 -9.99
C ARG A 69 14.72 5.47 -10.83
N SER A 70 15.90 5.59 -10.22
CA SER A 70 17.12 6.10 -10.87
C SER A 70 18.34 5.23 -10.58
N ASP A 71 19.38 5.35 -11.41
CA ASP A 71 20.67 4.68 -11.19
C ASP A 71 21.36 5.24 -9.96
N GLU A 72 21.21 6.52 -9.69
CA GLU A 72 21.77 7.21 -8.53
C GLU A 72 21.20 6.67 -7.22
N ASP A 73 19.91 6.35 -7.17
CA ASP A 73 19.28 5.74 -5.98
C ASP A 73 19.86 4.35 -5.73
N TRP A 74 20.01 3.55 -6.78
CA TRP A 74 20.62 2.22 -6.66
C TRP A 74 22.09 2.30 -6.27
N GLN A 75 22.86 3.21 -6.88
CA GLN A 75 24.27 3.41 -6.54
C GLN A 75 24.47 3.75 -5.05
N ARG A 76 23.63 4.62 -4.49
CA ARG A 76 23.65 4.93 -3.04
C ARG A 76 23.46 3.69 -2.18
N VAL A 77 22.58 2.79 -2.58
CA VAL A 77 22.39 1.51 -1.86
C VAL A 77 23.62 0.61 -1.96
N GLN A 78 24.22 0.52 -3.15
CA GLN A 78 25.45 -0.25 -3.35
C GLN A 78 26.61 0.31 -2.51
N GLU A 79 26.81 1.62 -2.50
CA GLU A 79 27.86 2.30 -1.70
C GLU A 79 27.64 2.04 -0.20
N SER A 80 26.41 2.14 0.29
CA SER A 80 26.08 1.82 1.67
C SER A 80 26.34 0.34 1.98
N ALA A 81 25.99 -0.57 1.06
CA ALA A 81 26.24 -2.00 1.24
C ALA A 81 27.75 -2.34 1.26
N ILE A 82 28.56 -1.68 0.43
CA ILE A 82 30.02 -1.80 0.46
C ILE A 82 30.55 -1.38 1.84
N SER A 83 30.16 -0.21 2.30
CA SER A 83 30.62 0.35 3.58
C SER A 83 30.19 -0.48 4.78
N GLU A 84 28.90 -0.85 4.84
CA GLU A 84 28.30 -1.52 6.00
C GLU A 84 28.70 -3.00 6.10
N ARG A 85 28.85 -3.67 4.94
CA ARG A 85 29.09 -5.11 4.86
C ARG A 85 30.50 -5.50 4.45
N GLY A 86 31.39 -4.52 4.23
CA GLY A 86 32.78 -4.75 3.84
C GLY A 86 32.94 -5.44 2.48
N LEU A 87 32.04 -5.15 1.52
CA LEU A 87 32.11 -5.75 0.19
C LEU A 87 33.25 -5.14 -0.62
N ALA A 88 33.91 -5.96 -1.45
CA ALA A 88 35.00 -5.50 -2.31
C ALA A 88 34.51 -4.81 -3.60
N THR A 89 33.31 -5.11 -4.04
CA THR A 89 32.70 -4.58 -5.28
C THR A 89 31.21 -4.29 -5.08
N PRO A 90 30.64 -3.38 -5.89
CA PRO A 90 29.21 -3.12 -5.86
C PRO A 90 28.41 -4.41 -6.16
N PRO A 91 27.45 -4.77 -5.32
CA PRO A 91 26.64 -5.97 -5.54
C PRO A 91 25.55 -5.71 -6.59
N ASP A 92 25.23 -6.73 -7.39
CA ASP A 92 24.08 -6.68 -8.31
C ASP A 92 22.75 -6.87 -7.57
N GLU A 93 22.79 -7.47 -6.38
CA GLU A 93 21.65 -7.71 -5.51
C GLU A 93 22.03 -7.42 -4.05
N VAL A 94 21.14 -6.74 -3.33
CA VAL A 94 21.28 -6.49 -1.91
C VAL A 94 20.15 -7.21 -1.16
N ILE A 95 20.53 -8.21 -0.34
CA ILE A 95 19.61 -8.94 0.52
C ILE A 95 19.37 -8.10 1.78
N ILE A 96 18.09 -7.84 2.08
CA ILE A 96 17.66 -7.17 3.30
C ILE A 96 17.20 -8.24 4.29
N PRO A 97 17.76 -8.29 5.50
CA PRO A 97 17.32 -9.23 6.53
C PRO A 97 15.81 -9.08 6.81
N ARG A 98 15.15 -10.18 7.09
CA ARG A 98 13.73 -10.17 7.45
C ARG A 98 13.46 -9.20 8.58
N ARG A 99 12.34 -8.51 8.51
CA ARG A 99 11.95 -7.56 9.55
C ARG A 99 11.29 -8.27 10.72
N TYR A 100 10.56 -9.34 10.44
CA TYR A 100 9.83 -10.11 11.43
C TYR A 100 10.48 -11.46 11.59
N GLU A 101 11.03 -11.71 12.78
CA GLU A 101 11.68 -12.98 13.13
C GLU A 101 10.89 -13.67 14.24
N PHE A 102 10.51 -14.92 13.98
CA PHE A 102 9.78 -15.77 14.92
C PHE A 102 10.03 -17.25 14.59
N GLU A 103 10.01 -18.09 15.62
CA GLU A 103 10.22 -19.53 15.46
C GLU A 103 8.96 -20.22 14.95
N SER A 104 7.81 -19.88 15.54
CA SER A 104 6.52 -20.43 15.13
C SER A 104 5.38 -19.57 15.64
N ILE A 105 4.50 -19.15 14.75
CA ILE A 105 3.28 -18.40 15.11
C ILE A 105 2.07 -18.99 14.40
N ALA A 106 0.90 -18.87 15.06
CA ALA A 106 -0.40 -19.29 14.55
C ALA A 106 -1.52 -18.42 15.10
N THR A 107 -2.69 -18.41 14.46
CA THR A 107 -3.88 -17.73 14.97
C THR A 107 -4.54 -18.51 16.12
N ILE A 108 -5.03 -17.78 17.13
CA ILE A 108 -5.83 -18.31 18.23
C ILE A 108 -7.15 -17.51 18.30
N PRO A 109 -8.32 -18.19 18.33
CA PRO A 109 -8.52 -19.64 18.25
C PRO A 109 -8.17 -20.19 16.87
N LYS A 110 -7.80 -21.46 16.80
CA LYS A 110 -7.46 -22.13 15.54
C LYS A 110 -8.67 -22.20 14.59
N GLU A 111 -9.86 -22.41 15.16
CA GLU A 111 -11.11 -22.49 14.42
C GLU A 111 -11.94 -21.23 14.62
N TRP A 112 -12.28 -20.56 13.50
CA TRP A 112 -13.15 -19.40 13.46
C TRP A 112 -13.76 -19.24 12.05
N ARG A 113 -14.78 -18.43 11.92
CA ARG A 113 -15.53 -18.21 10.67
C ARG A 113 -14.78 -17.30 9.71
N ARG A 114 -13.77 -17.87 9.05
CA ARG A 114 -12.95 -17.16 8.03
C ARG A 114 -13.75 -16.69 6.81
N ASP A 115 -14.82 -17.41 6.50
CA ASP A 115 -15.77 -17.10 5.43
C ASP A 115 -16.52 -15.78 5.62
N LEU A 116 -16.61 -15.27 6.84
CA LEU A 116 -17.21 -13.98 7.14
C LEU A 116 -16.26 -12.79 6.98
N LEU A 117 -15.00 -13.04 6.71
CA LEU A 117 -13.97 -12.01 6.62
C LEU A 117 -13.80 -11.53 5.18
N ASN A 118 -14.12 -10.26 4.94
CA ASN A 118 -13.82 -9.57 3.69
C ASN A 118 -12.59 -8.69 3.87
N LEU A 119 -11.55 -8.96 3.10
CA LEU A 119 -10.27 -8.25 3.15
C LEU A 119 -10.17 -7.23 2.01
N VAL A 120 -9.64 -6.04 2.33
CA VAL A 120 -9.48 -4.96 1.36
C VAL A 120 -8.06 -4.39 1.47
N LEU A 121 -7.29 -4.46 0.40
CA LEU A 121 -5.95 -3.91 0.29
C LEU A 121 -5.99 -2.44 -0.13
N GLY A 122 -5.41 -1.58 0.69
CA GLY A 122 -5.19 -0.16 0.38
C GLY A 122 -3.79 0.06 -0.23
N SER A 123 -3.54 -0.46 -1.42
CA SER A 123 -2.27 -0.27 -2.14
C SER A 123 -2.48 -0.20 -3.65
N HIS A 124 -1.75 0.72 -4.29
CA HIS A 124 -1.68 0.84 -5.75
C HIS A 124 -0.55 -0.01 -6.38
N ASP A 125 0.24 -0.71 -5.56
CA ASP A 125 1.26 -1.62 -6.06
C ASP A 125 0.61 -2.82 -6.77
N LYS A 126 0.82 -2.87 -8.09
CA LYS A 126 0.25 -3.89 -8.97
C LYS A 126 0.75 -5.29 -8.63
N ARG A 127 2.02 -5.42 -8.20
CA ARG A 127 2.62 -6.71 -7.82
C ARG A 127 1.98 -7.20 -6.52
N LEU A 128 1.87 -6.31 -5.52
CA LEU A 128 1.26 -6.66 -4.25
C LEU A 128 -0.21 -7.06 -4.38
N GLN A 129 -0.99 -6.38 -5.26
CA GLN A 129 -2.38 -6.75 -5.53
C GLN A 129 -2.52 -8.21 -6.03
N VAL A 130 -1.56 -8.67 -6.83
CA VAL A 130 -1.51 -10.06 -7.32
C VAL A 130 -1.02 -11.00 -6.20
N GLU A 131 0.07 -10.65 -5.52
CA GLU A 131 0.68 -11.49 -4.48
C GLU A 131 -0.29 -11.82 -3.33
N VAL A 132 -1.02 -10.83 -2.82
CA VAL A 132 -1.96 -11.05 -1.71
C VAL A 132 -3.08 -12.02 -2.09
N ASN A 133 -3.47 -12.06 -3.35
CA ASN A 133 -4.50 -12.98 -3.85
C ASN A 133 -4.00 -14.41 -4.08
N LYS A 134 -2.73 -14.71 -3.84
CA LYS A 134 -2.22 -16.10 -3.76
C LYS A 134 -2.64 -16.81 -2.48
N TRP A 135 -2.95 -16.04 -1.44
CA TRP A 135 -3.20 -16.59 -0.09
C TRP A 135 -4.68 -16.61 0.27
N ARG A 136 -5.41 -15.56 -0.09
CA ARG A 136 -6.84 -15.39 0.21
C ARG A 136 -7.48 -14.39 -0.75
N PRO A 137 -8.83 -14.41 -0.84
CA PRO A 137 -9.55 -13.36 -1.55
C PRO A 137 -9.31 -12.00 -0.90
N VAL A 138 -8.67 -11.09 -1.62
CA VAL A 138 -8.40 -9.71 -1.18
C VAL A 138 -8.90 -8.73 -2.22
N GLN A 139 -9.83 -7.90 -1.82
CA GLN A 139 -10.37 -6.80 -2.61
C GLN A 139 -9.37 -5.65 -2.67
N VAL A 140 -9.55 -4.71 -3.59
CA VAL A 140 -8.67 -3.55 -3.76
C VAL A 140 -9.44 -2.26 -3.54
N PHE A 141 -8.93 -1.40 -2.67
CA PHE A 141 -9.48 -0.08 -2.39
C PHE A 141 -8.90 0.97 -3.35
N ASN A 142 -9.75 1.86 -3.86
CA ASN A 142 -9.34 3.02 -4.64
C ASN A 142 -9.68 4.35 -3.96
N LEU A 143 -8.80 5.33 -4.18
CA LEU A 143 -9.06 6.71 -3.78
C LEU A 143 -10.03 7.37 -4.79
N SER A 144 -10.75 8.39 -4.35
CA SER A 144 -11.66 9.19 -5.18
C SER A 144 -11.01 9.75 -6.44
N ILE A 145 -9.73 10.10 -6.32
CA ILE A 145 -8.90 10.72 -7.37
C ILE A 145 -8.22 9.72 -8.32
N THR A 146 -8.43 8.41 -8.12
CA THR A 146 -7.82 7.40 -9.02
C THR A 146 -8.39 7.57 -10.43
N PRO A 147 -7.56 7.77 -11.46
CA PRO A 147 -8.02 7.93 -12.83
C PRO A 147 -8.83 6.71 -13.33
N PRO A 148 -9.85 6.93 -14.18
CA PRO A 148 -10.69 5.84 -14.68
C PRO A 148 -9.91 4.72 -15.37
N GLU A 149 -8.89 5.04 -16.15
CA GLU A 149 -8.05 4.07 -16.85
C GLU A 149 -7.26 3.17 -15.87
N ILE A 150 -6.85 3.70 -14.73
CA ILE A 150 -6.18 2.92 -13.66
C ILE A 150 -7.20 2.01 -12.97
N ILE A 151 -8.42 2.49 -12.78
CA ILE A 151 -9.52 1.68 -12.21
C ILE A 151 -9.82 0.49 -13.14
N GLU A 152 -9.98 0.71 -14.44
CA GLU A 152 -10.27 -0.35 -15.40
C GLU A 152 -9.11 -1.36 -15.51
N ALA A 153 -7.87 -0.89 -15.57
CA ALA A 153 -6.69 -1.75 -15.57
C ALA A 153 -6.58 -2.58 -14.28
N THR A 154 -7.02 -2.03 -13.14
CA THR A 154 -7.08 -2.77 -11.88
C THR A 154 -8.18 -3.84 -11.91
N HIS A 155 -9.36 -3.53 -12.43
CA HIS A 155 -10.42 -4.53 -12.62
C HIS A 155 -9.97 -5.69 -13.49
N GLU A 156 -9.31 -5.43 -14.60
CA GLU A 156 -8.82 -6.48 -15.48
C GLU A 156 -7.76 -7.34 -14.79
N ARG A 157 -6.81 -6.73 -14.09
CA ARG A 157 -5.81 -7.46 -13.30
C ARG A 157 -6.46 -8.34 -12.26
N MET A 158 -7.38 -7.80 -11.48
CA MET A 158 -8.05 -8.54 -10.41
C MET A 158 -8.91 -9.69 -10.95
N ARG A 159 -9.57 -9.51 -12.09
CA ARG A 159 -10.31 -10.60 -12.76
C ARG A 159 -9.42 -11.80 -13.07
N ASN A 160 -8.14 -11.56 -13.35
CA ASN A 160 -7.19 -12.59 -13.72
C ASN A 160 -6.43 -13.22 -12.54
N CYS A 161 -6.47 -12.58 -11.34
CA CYS A 161 -5.68 -13.03 -10.20
C CYS A 161 -6.47 -13.18 -8.89
N TYR A 162 -7.77 -12.86 -8.89
CA TYR A 162 -8.58 -12.95 -7.68
C TYR A 162 -8.65 -14.39 -7.19
N HIS A 163 -8.47 -14.61 -5.90
CA HIS A 163 -8.42 -15.93 -5.31
C HIS A 163 -9.75 -16.67 -5.48
N GLU A 164 -9.71 -17.94 -5.85
CA GLU A 164 -10.88 -18.76 -6.20
C GLU A 164 -11.93 -18.85 -5.07
N ASP A 165 -11.52 -18.88 -3.82
CA ASP A 165 -12.41 -18.90 -2.64
C ASP A 165 -13.31 -17.63 -2.56
N GLY A 166 -12.93 -16.57 -3.24
CA GLY A 166 -13.72 -15.33 -3.33
C GLY A 166 -14.77 -15.34 -4.42
N GLY A 167 -14.82 -16.39 -5.23
CA GLY A 167 -15.67 -16.50 -6.41
C GLY A 167 -15.23 -15.60 -7.55
N ALA A 168 -16.16 -15.26 -8.44
CA ALA A 168 -15.85 -14.42 -9.59
C ALA A 168 -15.69 -12.95 -9.19
N TRP A 169 -14.59 -12.33 -9.66
CA TRP A 169 -14.37 -10.90 -9.46
C TRP A 169 -15.47 -10.06 -10.10
N ASN A 170 -15.97 -9.08 -9.38
CA ASN A 170 -16.92 -8.09 -9.90
C ASN A 170 -16.61 -6.68 -9.42
N ARG A 171 -17.25 -5.66 -9.99
CA ARG A 171 -16.94 -4.25 -9.72
C ARG A 171 -17.20 -3.82 -8.27
N SER A 172 -18.15 -4.43 -7.58
CA SER A 172 -18.45 -4.10 -6.18
C SER A 172 -17.34 -4.52 -5.20
N MET A 173 -16.41 -5.35 -5.64
CA MET A 173 -15.23 -5.78 -4.86
C MET A 173 -14.11 -4.75 -4.87
N MET A 174 -14.32 -3.59 -5.51
CA MET A 174 -13.37 -2.50 -5.51
C MET A 174 -14.02 -1.23 -4.91
N PRO A 175 -14.10 -1.16 -3.57
CA PRO A 175 -14.65 0.01 -2.89
C PRO A 175 -13.83 1.25 -3.21
N ARG A 176 -14.50 2.39 -3.29
CA ARG A 176 -13.90 3.68 -3.61
C ARG A 176 -14.32 4.72 -2.58
N THR A 177 -13.40 5.55 -2.15
CA THR A 177 -13.73 6.76 -1.39
C THR A 177 -14.45 7.75 -2.31
N VAL A 178 -15.53 8.33 -1.82
CA VAL A 178 -16.18 9.49 -2.41
C VAL A 178 -16.21 10.57 -1.36
N MET A 179 -15.70 11.75 -1.67
CA MET A 179 -15.83 12.93 -0.82
C MET A 179 -17.09 13.65 -1.23
N VAL A 180 -17.94 14.00 -0.26
CA VAL A 180 -19.18 14.71 -0.47
C VAL A 180 -19.12 16.01 0.32
N PHE A 181 -19.28 17.12 -0.37
CA PHE A 181 -19.34 18.46 0.21
C PHE A 181 -20.76 18.99 0.01
N LEU A 182 -21.39 19.39 1.07
CA LEU A 182 -22.75 19.94 1.07
C LEU A 182 -22.73 21.30 1.74
N ASN A 183 -23.44 22.26 1.18
CA ASN A 183 -23.76 23.51 1.83
C ASN A 183 -25.27 23.58 2.06
N ASP A 184 -25.69 23.73 3.31
CA ASP A 184 -27.07 23.82 3.74
C ASP A 184 -27.41 25.18 4.38
N GLU A 185 -26.59 26.19 4.11
CA GLU A 185 -26.76 27.55 4.67
C GLU A 185 -28.11 28.14 4.25
N ASP A 186 -28.85 28.63 5.26
CA ASP A 186 -30.17 29.23 5.03
C ASP A 186 -30.05 30.55 4.25
N GLY A 187 -31.01 30.78 3.37
CA GLY A 187 -31.14 32.01 2.60
C GLY A 187 -30.34 32.04 1.30
N LEU A 188 -29.50 31.03 1.02
CA LEU A 188 -28.80 30.90 -0.26
C LEU A 188 -29.67 30.15 -1.29
N SER A 189 -29.53 30.54 -2.56
CA SER A 189 -30.03 29.78 -3.68
C SER A 189 -29.27 28.46 -3.87
N GLU A 190 -29.83 27.53 -4.61
CA GLU A 190 -29.16 26.24 -4.94
C GLU A 190 -27.84 26.46 -5.67
N GLU A 191 -27.76 27.47 -6.56
CA GLU A 191 -26.54 27.82 -7.29
C GLU A 191 -25.44 28.33 -6.35
N GLU A 192 -25.79 29.23 -5.40
CA GLU A 192 -24.85 29.74 -4.40
C GLU A 192 -24.36 28.64 -3.46
N ARG A 193 -25.24 27.75 -3.00
CA ARG A 193 -24.87 26.60 -2.17
C ARG A 193 -23.91 25.66 -2.92
N SER A 194 -24.19 25.41 -4.19
CA SER A 194 -23.33 24.57 -5.04
C SER A 194 -21.94 25.20 -5.24
N LEU A 195 -21.89 26.51 -5.43
CA LEU A 195 -20.62 27.25 -5.57
C LEU A 195 -19.80 27.20 -4.28
N HIS A 196 -20.42 27.46 -3.11
CA HIS A 196 -19.76 27.38 -1.81
C HIS A 196 -19.24 25.96 -1.51
N ALA A 197 -20.03 24.92 -1.77
CA ALA A 197 -19.60 23.52 -1.61
C ALA A 197 -18.43 23.18 -2.52
N MET A 198 -18.40 23.70 -3.75
CA MET A 198 -17.29 23.54 -4.68
C MET A 198 -16.02 24.23 -4.19
N GLU A 199 -16.12 25.47 -3.68
CA GLU A 199 -14.98 26.21 -3.12
C GLU A 199 -14.41 25.49 -1.87
N GLU A 200 -15.28 25.00 -0.99
CA GLU A 200 -14.89 24.22 0.17
C GLU A 200 -14.19 22.91 -0.27
N SER A 201 -14.72 22.21 -1.25
CA SER A 201 -14.13 20.98 -1.77
C SER A 201 -12.73 21.22 -2.33
N LYS A 202 -12.52 22.29 -3.11
CA LYS A 202 -11.20 22.68 -3.64
C LYS A 202 -10.21 22.98 -2.52
N SER A 203 -10.64 23.74 -1.53
CA SER A 203 -9.81 24.09 -0.36
C SER A 203 -9.42 22.84 0.44
N SER A 204 -10.38 21.98 0.75
CA SER A 204 -10.18 20.77 1.54
C SER A 204 -9.29 19.76 0.81
N ILE A 205 -9.52 19.54 -0.48
CA ILE A 205 -8.72 18.63 -1.30
C ILE A 205 -7.29 19.17 -1.44
N SER A 206 -7.12 20.47 -1.65
CA SER A 206 -5.81 21.11 -1.72
C SER A 206 -5.03 20.95 -0.42
N THR A 207 -5.68 21.18 0.73
CA THR A 207 -5.08 21.01 2.06
C THR A 207 -4.68 19.57 2.31
N TYR A 208 -5.56 18.62 1.99
CA TYR A 208 -5.29 17.19 2.11
C TYR A 208 -4.12 16.77 1.22
N TRP A 209 -4.06 17.26 -0.01
CA TRP A 209 -2.99 16.95 -0.96
C TRP A 209 -1.65 17.51 -0.52
N ASN A 210 -1.62 18.74 -0.02
CA ASN A 210 -0.42 19.35 0.55
C ASN A 210 0.16 18.54 1.70
N ALA A 211 -0.70 18.10 2.58
CA ALA A 211 -0.28 17.25 3.71
C ALA A 211 0.29 15.90 3.26
N LEU A 212 -0.09 15.42 2.07
CA LEU A 212 0.31 14.13 1.55
C LEU A 212 1.59 14.16 0.71
N GLU A 213 1.74 15.15 -0.16
CA GLU A 213 2.78 15.18 -1.20
C GLU A 213 3.74 16.36 -1.07
N GLY A 214 3.47 17.29 -0.13
CA GLY A 214 4.30 18.48 0.11
C GLY A 214 4.22 19.53 -1.01
N THR A 215 3.58 19.22 -2.14
CA THR A 215 3.36 20.13 -3.27
C THR A 215 2.01 19.85 -3.92
N ILE A 216 1.28 20.92 -4.25
CA ILE A 216 0.01 20.83 -5.00
C ILE A 216 0.30 20.82 -6.50
N ASP A 217 -0.28 19.84 -7.20
CA ASP A 217 -0.55 19.95 -8.62
C ASP A 217 -2.00 20.46 -8.81
N PRO A 218 -2.22 21.73 -9.22
CA PRO A 218 -3.56 22.29 -9.38
C PRO A 218 -4.45 21.48 -10.34
N GLY A 219 -3.85 20.87 -11.37
CA GLY A 219 -4.57 20.05 -12.33
C GLY A 219 -5.10 18.74 -11.74
N LYS A 220 -4.51 18.24 -10.64
CA LYS A 220 -5.04 17.09 -9.90
C LYS A 220 -6.24 17.47 -9.03
N VAL A 221 -6.25 18.68 -8.47
CA VAL A 221 -7.36 19.19 -7.68
C VAL A 221 -8.60 19.37 -8.54
N GLU A 222 -8.45 20.01 -9.71
CA GLU A 222 -9.57 20.21 -10.66
C GLU A 222 -10.19 18.89 -11.14
N LYS A 223 -9.40 17.85 -11.31
CA LYS A 223 -9.91 16.51 -11.69
C LYS A 223 -10.58 15.76 -10.54
N ALA A 224 -10.39 16.20 -9.31
CA ALA A 224 -10.93 15.55 -8.11
C ALA A 224 -12.23 16.17 -7.61
N VAL A 225 -12.54 17.38 -8.05
CA VAL A 225 -13.77 18.13 -7.80
C VAL A 225 -14.73 17.96 -8.97
#